data_b71391eed51cd029cee4505de7e6f1b8
#
_entry.id   b71391eed51cd029cee4505de7e6f1b8
#
_cell.length_a   1.000
_cell.length_b   1.000
_cell.length_c   1.000
_cell.angle_alpha   90.00
_cell.angle_beta   90.00
_cell.angle_gamma   90.00
#
_symmetry.space_group_name_H-M   'P 1'
#
loop_
_entity.id
_entity.type
_entity.pdbx_description
1 polymer ?
#
loop_
_entity_poly.entity_id
_entity_poly.type
_entity_poly.pdbx_seq_one_letter_code
_entity_poly.pdbx_strand_id
1 'polypeptide(L)'
;CVCRSWSAMNYHIIPVTAFSQNCSVIWDEDTQQAALVDPGGDADTIIAVLAEKGLTPSQILLTHGHLDHVGAAAELASHYQVPIVGPHKLDAFWLDNLPTQSRMFGLPECAPLVPDRWLEEGETVQVGSVTLEVLLCPGHTPGHIVFFDRVGRLLISGDVIFSGGVGRTDFPQGSHSDLINAINTKLLPLGDDVTFVPGHGPISTLGRERISNPFLQ
;
A
#
# COMPACT_ATOMS: atom_id res chain seq x y z
N CYS A 1 20.41 -28.97 -10.42
CA CYS A 1 19.45 -27.93 -10.80
C CYS A 1 18.51 -27.73 -9.63
N VAL A 2 18.70 -26.65 -8.85
CA VAL A 2 17.72 -26.23 -7.87
C VAL A 2 16.62 -25.53 -8.66
N CYS A 3 15.47 -26.19 -8.84
CA CYS A 3 14.27 -25.50 -9.26
C CYS A 3 13.98 -24.45 -8.18
N ARG A 4 14.23 -23.18 -8.47
CA ARG A 4 13.67 -22.08 -7.68
C ARG A 4 12.17 -22.14 -7.93
N SER A 5 11.41 -22.67 -6.98
CA SER A 5 9.97 -22.44 -6.96
C SER A 5 9.78 -20.94 -6.80
N TRP A 6 9.19 -20.31 -7.78
CA TRP A 6 8.80 -18.92 -7.69
C TRP A 6 7.56 -18.89 -6.81
N SER A 7 7.72 -18.53 -5.55
CA SER A 7 6.61 -18.38 -4.60
C SER A 7 5.80 -17.15 -4.98
N ALA A 8 4.49 -17.32 -5.06
CA ALA A 8 3.55 -16.21 -5.17
C ALA A 8 3.27 -15.65 -3.78
N MET A 9 2.99 -14.35 -3.72
CA MET A 9 2.65 -13.69 -2.47
C MET A 9 1.21 -14.01 -2.05
N ASN A 10 1.04 -14.41 -0.79
CA ASN A 10 -0.26 -14.44 -0.14
C ASN A 10 -0.60 -13.09 0.48
N TYR A 11 -1.88 -12.83 0.69
CA TYR A 11 -2.33 -11.63 1.37
C TYR A 11 -3.59 -11.86 2.20
N HIS A 12 -3.77 -11.01 3.19
CA HIS A 12 -5.00 -10.93 3.98
C HIS A 12 -5.31 -9.46 4.27
N ILE A 13 -6.56 -9.06 4.02
CA ILE A 13 -7.01 -7.69 4.24
C ILE A 13 -7.58 -7.56 5.64
N ILE A 14 -7.13 -6.55 6.38
CA ILE A 14 -7.61 -6.19 7.71
C ILE A 14 -8.21 -4.78 7.60
N PRO A 15 -9.53 -4.65 7.46
CA PRO A 15 -10.18 -3.34 7.46
C PRO A 15 -9.98 -2.66 8.82
N VAL A 16 -9.48 -1.42 8.79
CA VAL A 16 -9.18 -0.65 9.99
C VAL A 16 -9.82 0.73 9.94
N THR A 17 -10.10 1.28 11.11
CA THR A 17 -10.69 2.60 11.36
C THR A 17 -12.10 2.78 10.78
N ALA A 18 -12.73 3.93 11.12
CA ALA A 18 -14.02 4.32 10.56
C ALA A 18 -13.98 4.55 9.03
N PHE A 19 -12.78 4.71 8.46
CA PHE A 19 -12.58 4.83 7.01
C PHE A 19 -12.62 3.49 6.28
N SER A 20 -12.67 2.36 7.01
CA SER A 20 -12.59 1.01 6.44
C SER A 20 -11.40 0.86 5.48
N GLN A 21 -10.24 1.43 5.87
CA GLN A 21 -9.01 1.32 5.11
C GLN A 21 -8.53 -0.13 5.14
N ASN A 22 -8.09 -0.64 4.00
CA ASN A 22 -7.57 -1.98 3.85
C ASN A 22 -6.09 -2.04 4.23
N CYS A 23 -5.80 -2.22 5.52
CA CYS A 23 -4.47 -2.68 5.91
C CYS A 23 -4.28 -4.09 5.37
N SER A 24 -3.15 -4.37 4.73
CA SER A 24 -2.86 -5.71 4.20
C SER A 24 -1.66 -6.32 4.92
N VAL A 25 -1.80 -7.57 5.37
CA VAL A 25 -0.64 -8.41 5.63
C VAL A 25 -0.36 -9.22 4.39
N ILE A 26 0.89 -9.20 3.94
CA ILE A 26 1.37 -9.96 2.79
C ILE A 26 2.51 -10.88 3.26
N TRP A 27 2.61 -12.08 2.71
CA TRP A 27 3.66 -13.01 3.13
C TRP A 27 4.04 -13.99 2.02
N ASP A 28 5.26 -14.45 2.11
CA ASP A 28 5.78 -15.54 1.31
C ASP A 28 5.41 -16.88 1.97
N GLU A 29 4.68 -17.73 1.26
CA GLU A 29 4.22 -19.02 1.76
C GLU A 29 5.37 -19.95 2.14
N ASP A 30 6.45 -19.93 1.38
CA ASP A 30 7.58 -20.85 1.58
C ASP A 30 8.43 -20.48 2.81
N THR A 31 8.63 -19.18 3.04
CA THR A 31 9.50 -18.69 4.14
C THR A 31 8.72 -18.20 5.35
N GLN A 32 7.41 -18.00 5.23
CA GLN A 32 6.54 -17.38 6.23
C GLN A 32 6.98 -15.96 6.64
N GLN A 33 7.87 -15.33 5.89
CA GLN A 33 8.20 -13.94 6.08
C GLN A 33 7.08 -13.03 5.60
N ALA A 34 6.72 -12.06 6.43
CA ALA A 34 5.57 -11.19 6.20
C ALA A 34 5.98 -9.71 6.21
N ALA A 35 5.13 -8.88 5.61
CA ALA A 35 5.15 -7.43 5.74
C ALA A 35 3.72 -6.91 5.97
N LEU A 36 3.62 -5.82 6.71
CA LEU A 36 2.38 -5.05 6.81
C LEU A 36 2.40 -3.94 5.76
N VAL A 37 1.31 -3.73 5.05
CA VAL A 37 1.14 -2.61 4.13
C VAL A 37 0.04 -1.69 4.64
N ASP A 38 0.36 -0.42 4.74
CA ASP A 38 -0.56 0.66 5.14
C ASP A 38 -1.36 0.36 6.42
N PRO A 39 -0.72 0.19 7.57
CA PRO A 39 -1.43 0.01 8.83
C PRO A 39 -2.01 1.35 9.31
N GLY A 40 -3.22 1.67 8.85
CA GLY A 40 -3.84 2.98 9.02
C GLY A 40 -4.35 3.27 10.43
N GLY A 41 -4.56 2.24 11.25
CA GLY A 41 -5.07 2.38 12.62
C GLY A 41 -5.34 1.02 13.24
N ASP A 42 -6.01 1.00 14.39
CA ASP A 42 -6.46 -0.21 15.09
C ASP A 42 -5.32 -1.23 15.31
N ALA A 43 -4.18 -0.77 15.83
CA ALA A 43 -2.96 -1.58 16.00
C ALA A 43 -3.23 -2.90 16.74
N ASP A 44 -4.04 -2.88 17.81
CA ASP A 44 -4.38 -4.09 18.58
C ASP A 44 -5.11 -5.13 17.72
N THR A 45 -6.00 -4.70 16.83
CA THR A 45 -6.70 -5.59 15.90
C THR A 45 -5.70 -6.22 14.92
N ILE A 46 -4.78 -5.44 14.37
CA ILE A 46 -3.74 -5.94 13.47
C ILE A 46 -2.84 -6.97 14.18
N ILE A 47 -2.40 -6.66 15.40
CA ILE A 47 -1.59 -7.57 16.22
C ILE A 47 -2.32 -8.88 16.46
N ALA A 48 -3.61 -8.82 16.83
CA ALA A 48 -4.43 -10.02 17.07
C ALA A 48 -4.56 -10.90 15.82
N VAL A 49 -4.80 -10.30 14.65
CA VAL A 49 -4.91 -11.04 13.37
C VAL A 49 -3.58 -11.69 13.00
N LEU A 50 -2.46 -10.97 13.15
CA LEU A 50 -1.13 -11.55 12.90
C LEU A 50 -0.83 -12.73 13.82
N ALA A 51 -1.15 -12.61 15.11
CA ALA A 51 -0.98 -13.69 16.08
C ALA A 51 -1.84 -14.92 15.73
N GLU A 52 -3.09 -14.71 15.35
CA GLU A 52 -3.99 -15.79 14.90
C GLU A 52 -3.45 -16.54 13.68
N LYS A 53 -2.85 -15.79 12.75
CA LYS A 53 -2.24 -16.38 11.54
C LYS A 53 -0.84 -16.95 11.77
N GLY A 54 -0.24 -16.73 12.93
CA GLY A 54 1.13 -17.15 13.21
C GLY A 54 2.17 -16.38 12.37
N LEU A 55 1.86 -15.15 11.94
CA LEU A 55 2.73 -14.32 11.13
C LEU A 55 3.40 -13.25 11.99
N THR A 56 4.68 -12.97 11.70
CA THR A 56 5.43 -11.87 12.29
C THR A 56 5.98 -11.01 11.15
N PRO A 57 5.61 -9.73 11.06
CA PRO A 57 6.11 -8.87 10.00
C PRO A 57 7.60 -8.56 10.22
N SER A 58 8.36 -8.50 9.15
CA SER A 58 9.76 -8.09 9.13
C SER A 58 9.95 -6.62 8.73
N GLN A 59 8.90 -5.99 8.23
CA GLN A 59 8.89 -4.58 7.82
C GLN A 59 7.45 -4.08 7.67
N ILE A 60 7.31 -2.75 7.67
CA ILE A 60 6.07 -2.06 7.34
C ILE A 60 6.30 -1.29 6.04
N LEU A 61 5.41 -1.49 5.07
CA LEU A 61 5.45 -0.83 3.77
C LEU A 61 4.36 0.23 3.70
N LEU A 62 4.71 1.42 3.22
CA LEU A 62 3.76 2.53 3.05
C LEU A 62 3.63 2.89 1.57
N THR A 63 2.39 3.01 1.10
CA THR A 63 2.09 3.44 -0.28
C THR A 63 2.14 4.95 -0.42
N HIS A 64 1.61 5.69 0.56
CA HIS A 64 1.57 7.15 0.58
C HIS A 64 1.36 7.70 2.01
N GLY A 65 1.39 9.02 2.15
CA GLY A 65 1.50 9.69 3.45
C GLY A 65 0.19 10.11 4.12
N HIS A 66 -0.97 9.64 3.70
CA HIS A 66 -2.24 9.98 4.37
C HIS A 66 -2.41 9.22 5.69
N LEU A 67 -3.02 9.90 6.66
CA LEU A 67 -3.17 9.42 8.03
C LEU A 67 -3.85 8.05 8.12
N ASP A 68 -4.89 7.81 7.33
CA ASP A 68 -5.64 6.56 7.33
C ASP A 68 -4.87 5.36 6.75
N HIS A 69 -3.68 5.60 6.21
CA HIS A 69 -2.73 4.58 5.75
C HIS A 69 -1.53 4.40 6.68
N VAL A 70 -1.22 5.41 7.49
CA VAL A 70 0.03 5.40 8.28
C VAL A 70 -0.20 5.50 9.80
N GLY A 71 -1.43 5.70 10.25
CA GLY A 71 -1.75 6.07 11.63
C GLY A 71 -1.23 5.11 12.70
N ALA A 72 -1.13 3.82 12.42
CA ALA A 72 -0.57 2.82 13.34
C ALA A 72 0.87 2.39 12.99
N ALA A 73 1.48 2.96 11.96
CA ALA A 73 2.78 2.49 11.48
C ALA A 73 3.89 2.62 12.53
N ALA A 74 3.99 3.76 13.21
CA ALA A 74 5.00 3.99 14.24
C ALA A 74 4.83 3.05 15.44
N GLU A 75 3.60 2.84 15.90
CA GLU A 75 3.28 1.95 17.01
C GLU A 75 3.64 0.49 16.68
N LEU A 76 3.23 0.02 15.50
CA LEU A 76 3.52 -1.35 15.05
C LEU A 76 5.00 -1.57 14.75
N ALA A 77 5.69 -0.58 14.19
CA ALA A 77 7.14 -0.64 13.99
C ALA A 77 7.88 -0.78 15.32
N SER A 78 7.45 -0.05 16.35
CA SER A 78 7.99 -0.18 17.70
C SER A 78 7.66 -1.54 18.33
N HIS A 79 6.42 -2.01 18.18
CA HIS A 79 5.96 -3.28 18.75
C HIS A 79 6.74 -4.47 18.18
N TYR A 80 6.93 -4.52 16.86
CA TYR A 80 7.62 -5.61 16.19
C TYR A 80 9.13 -5.39 16.02
N GLN A 81 9.65 -4.20 16.36
CA GLN A 81 11.05 -3.81 16.18
C GLN A 81 11.49 -3.94 14.70
N VAL A 82 10.68 -3.39 13.79
CA VAL A 82 10.89 -3.49 12.36
C VAL A 82 10.95 -2.11 11.69
N PRO A 83 11.61 -1.98 10.53
CA PRO A 83 11.69 -0.73 9.80
C PRO A 83 10.38 -0.38 9.10
N ILE A 84 10.18 0.92 8.88
CA ILE A 84 9.16 1.50 8.00
C ILE A 84 9.82 1.85 6.68
N VAL A 85 9.28 1.34 5.57
CA VAL A 85 9.83 1.46 4.22
C VAL A 85 8.79 2.06 3.27
N GLY A 86 9.16 3.10 2.57
CA GLY A 86 8.26 3.93 1.77
C GLY A 86 7.50 4.97 2.62
N PRO A 87 6.73 5.83 1.95
CA PRO A 87 6.51 5.92 0.51
C PRO A 87 7.70 6.57 -0.25
N HIS A 88 7.41 7.23 -1.39
CA HIS A 88 8.38 8.09 -2.05
C HIS A 88 8.55 9.41 -1.30
N LYS A 89 9.75 9.99 -1.35
CA LYS A 89 10.11 11.20 -0.59
C LYS A 89 9.23 12.43 -0.89
N LEU A 90 8.60 12.46 -2.05
CA LEU A 90 7.64 13.51 -2.40
C LEU A 90 6.43 13.57 -1.45
N ASP A 91 6.15 12.53 -0.68
CA ASP A 91 5.11 12.50 0.34
C ASP A 91 5.60 12.92 1.74
N ALA A 92 6.85 13.35 1.89
CA ALA A 92 7.37 13.78 3.19
C ALA A 92 6.49 14.85 3.86
N PHE A 93 5.98 15.81 3.08
CA PHE A 93 5.12 16.86 3.62
C PHE A 93 3.80 16.32 4.21
N TRP A 94 3.23 15.24 3.66
CA TRP A 94 2.07 14.57 4.23
C TRP A 94 2.40 13.92 5.57
N LEU A 95 3.54 13.23 5.65
CA LEU A 95 4.01 12.59 6.88
C LEU A 95 4.38 13.61 7.96
N ASP A 96 4.92 14.77 7.58
CA ASP A 96 5.19 15.88 8.49
C ASP A 96 3.90 16.52 9.03
N ASN A 97 2.81 16.46 8.26
CA ASN A 97 1.51 17.05 8.59
C ASN A 97 0.51 16.05 9.23
N LEU A 98 0.92 14.89 9.66
CA LEU A 98 0.05 13.93 10.35
C LEU A 98 -0.70 14.52 11.55
N PRO A 99 -0.07 15.39 12.40
CA PRO A 99 -0.82 16.05 13.48
C PRO A 99 -1.97 16.92 12.97
N THR A 100 -1.80 17.62 11.87
CA THR A 100 -2.86 18.44 11.25
C THR A 100 -3.96 17.57 10.68
N GLN A 101 -3.63 16.49 9.99
CA GLN A 101 -4.60 15.53 9.48
C GLN A 101 -5.43 14.93 10.63
N SER A 102 -4.80 14.56 11.74
CA SER A 102 -5.47 14.03 12.93
C SER A 102 -6.53 15.01 13.47
N ARG A 103 -6.17 16.29 13.59
CA ARG A 103 -7.11 17.33 14.05
C ARG A 103 -8.26 17.55 13.09
N MET A 104 -7.98 17.56 11.77
CA MET A 104 -9.02 17.75 10.75
C MET A 104 -10.08 16.65 10.74
N PHE A 105 -9.69 15.43 11.04
CA PHE A 105 -10.60 14.28 11.07
C PHE A 105 -11.12 13.92 12.47
N GLY A 106 -10.74 14.69 13.50
CA GLY A 106 -11.14 14.40 14.88
C GLY A 106 -10.61 13.08 15.42
N LEU A 107 -9.45 12.65 14.95
CA LEU A 107 -8.78 11.43 15.35
C LEU A 107 -7.73 11.70 16.44
N PRO A 108 -7.30 10.66 17.18
CA PRO A 108 -6.17 10.79 18.10
C PRO A 108 -4.95 11.37 17.40
N GLU A 109 -4.19 12.22 18.10
CA GLU A 109 -3.03 12.87 17.51
C GLU A 109 -1.98 11.85 17.07
N CYS A 110 -1.61 11.92 15.79
CA CYS A 110 -0.52 11.15 15.21
C CYS A 110 0.70 12.08 15.04
N ALA A 111 1.83 11.69 15.60
CA ALA A 111 3.07 12.45 15.48
C ALA A 111 3.59 12.41 14.02
N PRO A 112 4.39 13.40 13.61
CA PRO A 112 5.09 13.33 12.32
C PRO A 112 5.90 12.03 12.20
N LEU A 113 5.96 11.47 10.99
CA LEU A 113 6.64 10.22 10.71
C LEU A 113 7.74 10.44 9.67
N VAL A 114 8.93 9.91 9.97
CA VAL A 114 10.01 9.78 8.98
C VAL A 114 10.28 8.29 8.81
N PRO A 115 10.07 7.72 7.61
CA PRO A 115 10.38 6.32 7.38
C PRO A 115 11.88 6.06 7.46
N ASP A 116 12.25 4.82 7.76
CA ASP A 116 13.66 4.38 7.79
C ASP A 116 14.25 4.37 6.37
N ARG A 117 13.42 4.17 5.36
CA ARG A 117 13.82 4.18 3.96
C ARG A 117 12.70 4.75 3.08
N TRP A 118 13.04 5.70 2.23
CA TRP A 118 12.22 6.12 1.11
C TRP A 118 12.39 5.16 -0.07
N LEU A 119 11.39 5.09 -0.94
CA LEU A 119 11.44 4.23 -2.12
C LEU A 119 11.31 5.07 -3.41
N GLU A 120 12.07 4.67 -4.42
CA GLU A 120 12.09 5.31 -5.73
C GLU A 120 11.47 4.39 -6.81
N GLU A 121 11.05 4.98 -7.93
CA GLU A 121 10.61 4.24 -9.11
C GLU A 121 11.64 3.19 -9.53
N GLY A 122 11.20 1.96 -9.75
CA GLY A 122 12.04 0.86 -10.22
C GLY A 122 12.85 0.16 -9.16
N GLU A 123 12.81 0.60 -7.90
CA GLU A 123 13.38 -0.17 -6.81
C GLU A 123 12.54 -1.43 -6.55
N THR A 124 13.09 -2.33 -5.75
CA THR A 124 12.41 -3.55 -5.31
C THR A 124 12.45 -3.69 -3.80
N VAL A 125 11.43 -4.36 -3.26
CA VAL A 125 11.33 -4.74 -1.86
C VAL A 125 11.20 -6.25 -1.77
N GLN A 126 11.96 -6.89 -0.88
CA GLN A 126 11.87 -8.33 -0.66
C GLN A 126 10.95 -8.64 0.52
N VAL A 127 10.05 -9.61 0.31
CA VAL A 127 9.27 -10.25 1.37
C VAL A 127 9.53 -11.74 1.28
N GLY A 128 10.45 -12.24 2.10
CA GLY A 128 10.95 -13.60 1.93
C GLY A 128 11.64 -13.79 0.57
N SER A 129 11.18 -14.74 -0.21
CA SER A 129 11.64 -14.99 -1.58
C SER A 129 10.90 -14.18 -2.64
N VAL A 130 9.82 -13.50 -2.27
CA VAL A 130 9.02 -12.69 -3.19
C VAL A 130 9.65 -11.32 -3.39
N THR A 131 9.78 -10.91 -4.65
CA THR A 131 10.27 -9.58 -5.04
C THR A 131 9.10 -8.70 -5.45
N LEU A 132 8.90 -7.59 -4.76
CA LEU A 132 7.93 -6.55 -5.10
C LEU A 132 8.60 -5.45 -5.90
N GLU A 133 8.07 -5.16 -7.08
CA GLU A 133 8.47 -4.00 -7.87
C GLU A 133 7.75 -2.74 -7.37
N VAL A 134 8.49 -1.64 -7.29
CA VAL A 134 7.97 -0.32 -6.87
C VAL A 134 7.69 0.52 -8.10
N LEU A 135 6.44 0.98 -8.25
CA LEU A 135 6.04 1.91 -9.30
C LEU A 135 5.56 3.21 -8.65
N LEU A 136 6.08 4.34 -9.10
CA LEU A 136 5.63 5.67 -8.68
C LEU A 136 4.37 6.05 -9.48
N CYS A 137 3.26 6.26 -8.79
CA CYS A 137 1.96 6.58 -9.38
C CYS A 137 1.41 7.87 -8.77
N PRO A 138 1.95 9.04 -9.15
CA PRO A 138 1.51 10.33 -8.59
C PRO A 138 0.11 10.69 -9.04
N GLY A 139 -0.56 11.52 -8.25
CA GLY A 139 -1.84 12.11 -8.58
C GLY A 139 -2.79 12.18 -7.40
N HIS A 140 -3.01 11.09 -6.68
CA HIS A 140 -3.67 11.11 -5.37
C HIS A 140 -2.79 11.85 -4.35
N THR A 141 -1.53 11.45 -4.26
CA THR A 141 -0.44 12.21 -3.66
C THR A 141 0.75 12.23 -4.62
N PRO A 142 1.69 13.18 -4.50
CA PRO A 142 2.83 13.23 -5.40
C PRO A 142 3.83 12.09 -5.22
N GLY A 143 3.92 11.53 -4.01
CA GLY A 143 4.83 10.44 -3.67
C GLY A 143 4.17 9.06 -3.56
N HIS A 144 2.97 8.90 -4.10
CA HIS A 144 2.26 7.63 -4.03
C HIS A 144 2.99 6.55 -4.85
N ILE A 145 3.30 5.42 -4.21
CA ILE A 145 3.87 4.24 -4.83
C ILE A 145 2.93 3.04 -4.71
N VAL A 146 3.10 2.09 -5.58
CA VAL A 146 2.40 0.80 -5.54
C VAL A 146 3.41 -0.34 -5.53
N PHE A 147 3.02 -1.50 -5.02
CA PHE A 147 3.87 -2.69 -4.94
C PHE A 147 3.31 -3.79 -5.83
N PHE A 148 4.12 -4.30 -6.74
CA PHE A 148 3.70 -5.31 -7.71
C PHE A 148 4.50 -6.60 -7.58
N ASP A 149 3.80 -7.70 -7.28
CA ASP A 149 4.31 -9.06 -7.42
C ASP A 149 4.08 -9.56 -8.85
N ARG A 150 5.13 -9.56 -9.64
CA ARG A 150 5.06 -9.97 -11.05
C ARG A 150 4.75 -11.45 -11.21
N VAL A 151 5.23 -12.29 -10.31
CA VAL A 151 5.04 -13.74 -10.34
C VAL A 151 3.62 -14.10 -9.90
N GLY A 152 3.17 -13.58 -8.75
CA GLY A 152 1.83 -13.82 -8.21
C GLY A 152 0.74 -13.03 -8.91
N ARG A 153 1.09 -12.09 -9.82
CA ARG A 153 0.15 -11.22 -10.52
C ARG A 153 -0.73 -10.42 -9.57
N LEU A 154 -0.12 -9.94 -8.47
CA LEU A 154 -0.78 -9.20 -7.40
C LEU A 154 -0.21 -7.78 -7.29
N LEU A 155 -1.09 -6.79 -7.24
CA LEU A 155 -0.77 -5.38 -7.09
C LEU A 155 -1.39 -4.85 -5.79
N ILE A 156 -0.58 -4.26 -4.93
CA ILE A 156 -1.07 -3.46 -3.81
C ILE A 156 -1.11 -2.01 -4.29
N SER A 157 -2.29 -1.51 -4.57
CA SER A 157 -2.47 -0.27 -5.32
C SER A 157 -2.67 0.98 -4.46
N GLY A 158 -2.82 0.83 -3.13
CA GLY A 158 -3.19 1.97 -2.28
C GLY A 158 -4.39 2.72 -2.87
N ASP A 159 -4.29 4.02 -2.92
CA ASP A 159 -5.37 4.91 -3.39
C ASP A 159 -5.18 5.40 -4.83
N VAL A 160 -4.58 4.58 -5.69
CA VAL A 160 -4.44 4.91 -7.12
C VAL A 160 -5.69 4.49 -7.88
N ILE A 161 -6.08 3.23 -7.78
CA ILE A 161 -7.23 2.65 -8.51
C ILE A 161 -8.12 1.85 -7.56
N PHE A 162 -9.42 1.97 -7.74
CA PHE A 162 -10.45 1.25 -7.00
C PHE A 162 -11.35 0.47 -7.94
N SER A 163 -12.13 -0.46 -7.40
CA SER A 163 -13.22 -1.09 -8.14
C SER A 163 -14.27 -0.04 -8.54
N GLY A 164 -14.30 0.32 -9.81
CA GLY A 164 -15.21 1.33 -10.36
C GLY A 164 -14.83 2.78 -10.06
N GLY A 165 -13.61 3.05 -9.60
CA GLY A 165 -13.17 4.40 -9.24
C GLY A 165 -11.66 4.58 -9.29
N VAL A 166 -11.25 5.79 -8.97
CA VAL A 166 -9.83 6.18 -8.83
C VAL A 166 -9.66 7.07 -7.61
N GLY A 167 -8.44 7.22 -7.11
CA GLY A 167 -8.14 8.10 -5.98
C GLY A 167 -8.56 9.54 -6.21
N ARG A 168 -8.95 10.25 -5.14
CA ARG A 168 -9.21 11.70 -5.18
C ARG A 168 -7.92 12.43 -5.52
N THR A 169 -8.07 13.55 -6.20
CA THR A 169 -6.96 14.39 -6.65
C THR A 169 -7.11 15.86 -6.25
N ASP A 170 -8.09 16.16 -5.40
CA ASP A 170 -8.41 17.49 -4.90
C ASP A 170 -7.69 17.88 -3.59
N PHE A 171 -6.75 17.04 -3.15
CA PHE A 171 -5.85 17.35 -2.05
C PHE A 171 -4.66 18.22 -2.50
N PRO A 172 -3.95 18.90 -1.57
CA PRO A 172 -2.71 19.61 -1.89
C PRO A 172 -1.72 18.75 -2.68
N GLN A 173 -1.22 19.28 -3.80
CA GLN A 173 -0.32 18.62 -4.75
C GLN A 173 -0.94 17.37 -5.45
N GLY A 174 -2.26 17.21 -5.39
CA GLY A 174 -2.98 16.24 -6.20
C GLY A 174 -3.07 16.66 -7.66
N SER A 175 -3.15 15.69 -8.57
CA SER A 175 -3.24 15.92 -10.02
C SER A 175 -4.02 14.78 -10.69
N HIS A 176 -5.21 15.11 -11.18
CA HIS A 176 -6.04 14.10 -11.88
C HIS A 176 -5.37 13.59 -13.16
N SER A 177 -4.76 14.50 -13.93
CA SER A 177 -4.06 14.11 -15.16
C SER A 177 -2.89 13.16 -14.89
N ASP A 178 -2.12 13.39 -13.82
CA ASP A 178 -1.01 12.53 -13.46
C ASP A 178 -1.49 11.17 -12.98
N LEU A 179 -2.60 11.12 -12.21
CA LEU A 179 -3.19 9.87 -11.76
C LEU A 179 -3.66 9.01 -12.95
N ILE A 180 -4.42 9.58 -13.86
CA ILE A 180 -4.92 8.86 -15.05
C ILE A 180 -3.76 8.43 -15.94
N ASN A 181 -2.77 9.30 -16.12
CA ASN A 181 -1.56 8.93 -16.88
C ASN A 181 -0.81 7.77 -16.23
N ALA A 182 -0.61 7.77 -14.92
CA ALA A 182 0.05 6.68 -14.20
C ALA A 182 -0.72 5.36 -14.36
N ILE A 183 -2.04 5.38 -14.21
CA ILE A 183 -2.88 4.19 -14.40
C ILE A 183 -2.72 3.65 -15.82
N ASN A 184 -2.87 4.51 -16.84
CA ASN A 184 -2.84 4.09 -18.24
C ASN A 184 -1.46 3.63 -18.72
N THR A 185 -0.38 4.26 -18.24
CA THR A 185 0.98 4.00 -18.76
C THR A 185 1.77 3.02 -17.89
N LYS A 186 1.41 2.84 -16.62
CA LYS A 186 2.17 1.98 -15.69
C LYS A 186 1.36 0.80 -15.17
N LEU A 187 0.08 0.97 -14.82
CA LEU A 187 -0.70 -0.11 -14.24
C LEU A 187 -1.39 -0.99 -15.30
N LEU A 188 -2.18 -0.41 -16.19
CA LEU A 188 -2.88 -1.20 -17.21
C LEU A 188 -1.95 -2.04 -18.10
N PRO A 189 -0.72 -1.59 -18.45
CA PRO A 189 0.22 -2.44 -19.19
C PRO A 189 0.76 -3.65 -18.44
N LEU A 190 0.56 -3.73 -17.11
CA LEU A 190 0.96 -4.91 -16.34
C LEU A 190 0.20 -6.17 -16.74
N GLY A 191 -1.05 -6.02 -17.23
CA GLY A 191 -1.86 -7.10 -17.78
C GLY A 191 -3.24 -7.20 -17.15
N ASP A 192 -4.19 -7.69 -17.92
CA ASP A 192 -5.60 -7.78 -17.52
C ASP A 192 -5.84 -8.81 -16.41
N ASP A 193 -4.95 -9.79 -16.28
CA ASP A 193 -4.98 -10.84 -15.26
C ASP A 193 -4.50 -10.38 -13.87
N VAL A 194 -3.94 -9.18 -13.76
CA VAL A 194 -3.45 -8.66 -12.47
C VAL A 194 -4.62 -8.35 -11.56
N THR A 195 -4.63 -9.00 -10.39
CA THR A 195 -5.51 -8.67 -9.27
C THR A 195 -4.91 -7.53 -8.48
N PHE A 196 -5.70 -6.53 -8.07
CA PHE A 196 -5.21 -5.51 -7.17
C PHE A 196 -6.01 -5.43 -5.87
N VAL A 197 -5.29 -5.13 -4.80
CA VAL A 197 -5.81 -4.83 -3.47
C VAL A 197 -5.74 -3.32 -3.29
N PRO A 198 -6.89 -2.62 -3.29
CA PRO A 198 -6.91 -1.16 -3.11
C PRO A 198 -6.84 -0.79 -1.63
N GLY A 199 -6.54 0.48 -1.36
CA GLY A 199 -6.58 1.05 -0.01
C GLY A 199 -7.98 1.07 0.59
N HIS A 200 -9.02 1.15 -0.24
CA HIS A 200 -10.43 1.13 0.17
C HIS A 200 -11.27 0.31 -0.81
N GLY A 201 -12.30 -0.34 -0.28
CA GLY A 201 -13.26 -1.10 -1.09
C GLY A 201 -12.78 -2.49 -1.51
N PRO A 202 -13.51 -3.14 -2.43
CA PRO A 202 -13.23 -4.52 -2.81
C PRO A 202 -12.03 -4.65 -3.76
N ILE A 203 -11.43 -5.83 -3.77
CA ILE A 203 -10.44 -6.22 -4.79
C ILE A 203 -11.07 -6.22 -6.18
N SER A 204 -10.26 -5.99 -7.21
CA SER A 204 -10.66 -6.07 -8.61
C SER A 204 -9.48 -6.54 -9.46
N THR A 205 -9.65 -6.54 -10.78
CA THR A 205 -8.58 -6.82 -11.73
C THR A 205 -8.37 -5.63 -12.67
N LEU A 206 -7.15 -5.45 -13.16
CA LEU A 206 -6.86 -4.38 -14.12
C LEU A 206 -7.66 -4.55 -15.41
N GLY A 207 -7.92 -5.79 -15.84
CA GLY A 207 -8.74 -6.06 -17.02
C GLY A 207 -10.20 -5.64 -16.85
N ARG A 208 -10.79 -5.89 -15.68
CA ARG A 208 -12.16 -5.44 -15.39
C ARG A 208 -12.24 -3.90 -15.40
N GLU A 209 -11.31 -3.25 -14.73
CA GLU A 209 -11.30 -1.79 -14.64
C GLU A 209 -11.03 -1.13 -15.98
N ARG A 210 -10.17 -1.71 -16.82
CA ARG A 210 -9.96 -1.25 -18.20
C ARG A 210 -11.26 -1.16 -19.00
N ILE A 211 -12.18 -2.10 -18.77
CA ILE A 211 -13.45 -2.19 -19.55
C ILE A 211 -14.56 -1.38 -18.91
N SER A 212 -14.64 -1.38 -17.57
CA SER A 212 -15.83 -0.91 -16.87
C SER A 212 -15.64 0.30 -15.95
N ASN A 213 -14.39 0.70 -15.69
CA ASN A 213 -14.13 1.85 -14.82
C ASN A 213 -14.45 3.16 -15.56
N PRO A 214 -15.43 3.97 -15.08
CA PRO A 214 -15.86 5.18 -15.78
C PRO A 214 -14.79 6.27 -15.89
N PHE A 215 -13.75 6.23 -15.06
CA PHE A 215 -12.64 7.18 -15.10
C PHE A 215 -11.56 6.82 -16.13
N LEU A 216 -11.61 5.62 -16.70
CA LEU A 216 -10.63 5.10 -17.65
C LEU A 216 -11.19 4.94 -19.08
N GLN A 217 -12.40 5.47 -19.34
CA GLN A 217 -13.05 5.41 -20.67
C GLN A 217 -12.76 6.67 -21.50
#